data_5243305fa80ab8eb52e32d5e24fa9e30
#
_entry.id   5243305fa80ab8eb52e32d5e24fa9e30
#
_cell.length_a   1.000
_cell.length_b   1.000
_cell.length_c   1.000
_cell.angle_alpha   90.00
_cell.angle_beta   90.00
_cell.angle_gamma   90.00
#
_symmetry.space_group_name_H-M   'P 1'
#
loop_
_entity.id
_entity.type
_entity.pdbx_description
1 polymer ?
#
loop_
_entity_poly.entity_id
_entity_poly.type
_entity_poly.pdbx_seq_one_letter_code
_entity_poly.pdbx_strand_id
1 'polypeptide(L)'
;MSGILPYPENINMLKDLKKVLIVDDEETLTWSMSKSLSKDKDKYEVIIANNGKEALTLLKNNKIDLVISDIRMPDINGLDLLVKIKKEYPETKVIIMTAYGSSDVQKEANRRGSLYYVEKPFEISDIRKIIIDLIGKKKGFQGKVFGLQLTDIIQMNCLSRVTTALTFTKDSEKGVIYLNEGEIVHAECGEVQGTDAFYKIMSWQEGEFISNIGIVSPLQTIHQSWEHLLVEAMRKSDDGV
;
A
#
# COMPACT_ATOMS: atom_id res chain seq x y z
N MET A 1 43.84 -34.82 1.46
CA MET A 1 42.85 -34.87 0.37
C MET A 1 41.57 -34.25 0.88
N SER A 2 41.39 -32.94 0.68
CA SER A 2 40.24 -32.16 1.10
C SER A 2 39.25 -32.08 -0.06
N GLY A 3 38.18 -32.86 0.06
CA GLY A 3 37.08 -32.81 -0.90
C GLY A 3 36.23 -31.57 -0.69
N ILE A 4 36.34 -30.60 -1.57
CA ILE A 4 35.42 -29.46 -1.69
C ILE A 4 34.17 -30.04 -2.35
N LEU A 5 33.05 -30.07 -1.60
CA LEU A 5 31.73 -30.35 -2.15
C LEU A 5 31.34 -29.21 -3.09
N PRO A 6 30.90 -29.52 -4.32
CA PRO A 6 30.42 -28.46 -5.22
C PRO A 6 29.13 -27.89 -4.69
N TYR A 7 29.08 -26.55 -4.58
CA TYR A 7 27.82 -25.82 -4.41
C TYR A 7 26.87 -26.18 -5.55
N PRO A 8 25.60 -26.46 -5.29
CA PRO A 8 24.65 -26.66 -6.36
C PRO A 8 24.44 -25.35 -7.08
N GLU A 9 25.00 -25.23 -8.27
CA GLU A 9 24.64 -24.20 -9.24
C GLU A 9 23.18 -24.38 -9.66
N ASN A 10 22.46 -23.25 -9.72
CA ASN A 10 21.12 -23.11 -10.30
C ASN A 10 19.97 -23.80 -9.57
N ILE A 11 19.60 -23.27 -8.40
CA ILE A 11 18.18 -23.17 -8.12
C ILE A 11 17.67 -21.94 -8.92
N ASN A 12 17.16 -22.22 -10.10
CA ASN A 12 16.34 -21.30 -10.88
C ASN A 12 15.10 -21.01 -10.02
N MET A 13 15.19 -20.00 -9.11
CA MET A 13 14.03 -19.45 -8.45
C MET A 13 13.14 -18.93 -9.58
N LEU A 14 12.11 -19.70 -9.93
CA LEU A 14 10.98 -19.22 -10.72
C LEU A 14 10.54 -17.92 -10.05
N LYS A 15 10.92 -16.81 -10.65
CA LYS A 15 10.59 -15.47 -10.19
C LYS A 15 9.07 -15.38 -10.26
N ASP A 16 8.41 -15.50 -9.12
CA ASP A 16 6.94 -15.37 -9.03
C ASP A 16 6.60 -13.93 -9.40
N LEU A 17 6.40 -13.70 -10.71
CA LEU A 17 6.17 -12.38 -11.28
C LEU A 17 4.82 -11.90 -10.79
N LYS A 18 4.79 -10.65 -10.36
CA LYS A 18 3.55 -9.98 -10.00
C LYS A 18 2.60 -9.91 -11.20
N LYS A 19 1.31 -10.15 -10.98
CA LYS A 19 0.29 -10.14 -12.02
C LYS A 19 -0.54 -8.88 -11.98
N VAL A 20 -0.62 -8.20 -13.12
CA VAL A 20 -1.43 -7.00 -13.35
C VAL A 20 -2.56 -7.33 -14.30
N LEU A 21 -3.80 -7.20 -13.84
CA LEU A 21 -5.01 -7.41 -14.64
C LEU A 21 -5.55 -6.06 -15.10
N ILE A 22 -5.69 -5.88 -16.41
CA ILE A 22 -6.33 -4.72 -17.04
C ILE A 22 -7.75 -5.12 -17.42
N VAL A 23 -8.74 -4.30 -17.01
CA VAL A 23 -10.17 -4.55 -17.25
C VAL A 23 -10.80 -3.33 -17.91
N ASP A 24 -11.24 -3.47 -19.14
CA ASP A 24 -11.91 -2.43 -19.92
C ASP A 24 -12.68 -3.12 -21.06
N ASP A 25 -13.88 -2.66 -21.39
CA ASP A 25 -14.69 -3.21 -22.49
C ASP A 25 -14.24 -2.73 -23.88
N GLU A 26 -13.32 -1.76 -23.92
CA GLU A 26 -12.67 -1.32 -25.14
C GLU A 26 -11.43 -2.20 -25.45
N GLU A 27 -11.64 -3.24 -26.27
CA GLU A 27 -10.58 -4.22 -26.62
C GLU A 27 -9.32 -3.58 -27.22
N THR A 28 -9.47 -2.51 -28.01
CA THR A 28 -8.35 -1.78 -28.61
C THR A 28 -7.48 -1.12 -27.54
N LEU A 29 -8.10 -0.57 -26.50
CA LEU A 29 -7.40 0.04 -25.39
C LEU A 29 -6.67 -1.01 -24.54
N THR A 30 -7.37 -2.08 -24.14
CA THR A 30 -6.76 -3.17 -23.34
C THR A 30 -5.59 -3.82 -24.08
N TRP A 31 -5.72 -4.07 -25.38
CA TRP A 31 -4.64 -4.60 -26.20
C TRP A 31 -3.44 -3.65 -26.29
N SER A 32 -3.69 -2.36 -26.56
CA SER A 32 -2.64 -1.35 -26.68
C SER A 32 -1.88 -1.15 -25.34
N MET A 33 -2.62 -1.07 -24.23
CA MET A 33 -2.05 -1.00 -22.89
C MET A 33 -1.22 -2.25 -22.59
N SER A 34 -1.78 -3.43 -22.81
CA SER A 34 -1.09 -4.69 -22.57
C SER A 34 0.23 -4.77 -23.34
N LYS A 35 0.20 -4.48 -24.65
CA LYS A 35 1.40 -4.48 -25.49
C LYS A 35 2.48 -3.50 -25.00
N SER A 36 2.05 -2.31 -24.55
CA SER A 36 2.97 -1.28 -24.08
C SER A 36 3.56 -1.61 -22.69
N LEU A 37 2.74 -2.14 -21.80
CA LEU A 37 3.14 -2.50 -20.43
C LEU A 37 3.93 -3.82 -20.38
N SER A 38 3.68 -4.76 -21.28
CA SER A 38 4.44 -6.01 -21.39
C SER A 38 5.90 -5.84 -21.80
N LYS A 39 6.35 -4.61 -22.11
CA LYS A 39 7.78 -4.31 -22.27
C LYS A 39 8.56 -4.54 -20.97
N ASP A 40 7.90 -4.46 -19.81
CA ASP A 40 8.46 -4.72 -18.48
C ASP A 40 8.21 -6.16 -17.99
N LYS A 41 8.18 -7.14 -18.88
CA LYS A 41 7.92 -8.56 -18.60
C LYS A 41 8.88 -9.22 -17.60
N ASP A 42 9.97 -8.57 -17.29
CA ASP A 42 10.92 -8.96 -16.25
C ASP A 42 10.49 -8.55 -14.85
N LYS A 43 9.50 -7.64 -14.74
CA LYS A 43 8.98 -7.07 -13.49
C LYS A 43 7.60 -7.60 -13.13
N TYR A 44 6.72 -7.73 -14.12
CA TYR A 44 5.35 -8.22 -13.94
C TYR A 44 4.78 -8.85 -15.22
N GLU A 45 3.74 -9.65 -15.06
CA GLU A 45 2.92 -10.23 -16.12
C GLU A 45 1.64 -9.41 -16.29
N VAL A 46 1.24 -9.11 -17.53
CA VAL A 46 0.01 -8.40 -17.85
C VAL A 46 -1.03 -9.38 -18.37
N ILE A 47 -2.20 -9.36 -17.75
CA ILE A 47 -3.39 -10.14 -18.14
C ILE A 47 -4.49 -9.14 -18.49
N ILE A 48 -5.37 -9.47 -19.43
CA ILE A 48 -6.49 -8.62 -19.85
C ILE A 48 -7.83 -9.31 -19.61
N ALA A 49 -8.84 -8.52 -19.30
CA ALA A 49 -10.24 -8.92 -19.29
C ALA A 49 -11.07 -7.83 -19.95
N ASN A 50 -12.05 -8.22 -20.75
CA ASN A 50 -12.89 -7.30 -21.53
C ASN A 50 -14.21 -6.96 -20.80
N ASN A 51 -14.40 -7.46 -19.59
CA ASN A 51 -15.56 -7.14 -18.74
C ASN A 51 -15.32 -7.60 -17.29
N GLY A 52 -16.19 -7.14 -16.39
CA GLY A 52 -16.09 -7.46 -14.96
C GLY A 52 -16.32 -8.94 -14.63
N LYS A 53 -17.10 -9.71 -15.41
CA LYS A 53 -17.31 -11.14 -15.19
C LYS A 53 -16.06 -11.96 -15.50
N GLU A 54 -15.41 -11.63 -16.61
CA GLU A 54 -14.13 -12.22 -16.98
C GLU A 54 -13.05 -11.91 -15.96
N ALA A 55 -12.98 -10.65 -15.49
CA ALA A 55 -12.06 -10.24 -14.44
C ALA A 55 -12.24 -11.05 -13.15
N LEU A 56 -13.47 -11.29 -12.69
CA LEU A 56 -13.73 -12.12 -11.52
C LEU A 56 -13.33 -13.59 -11.73
N THR A 57 -13.52 -14.11 -12.94
CA THR A 57 -13.08 -15.47 -13.29
C THR A 57 -11.55 -15.59 -13.24
N LEU A 58 -10.84 -14.58 -13.75
CA LEU A 58 -9.38 -14.54 -13.73
C LEU A 58 -8.85 -14.41 -12.29
N LEU A 59 -9.48 -13.58 -11.45
CA LEU A 59 -9.14 -13.43 -10.03
C LEU A 59 -9.31 -14.74 -9.25
N LYS A 60 -10.33 -15.53 -9.57
CA LYS A 60 -10.55 -16.83 -8.94
C LYS A 60 -9.46 -17.84 -9.28
N ASN A 61 -8.94 -17.79 -10.50
CA ASN A 61 -8.00 -18.77 -11.02
C ASN A 61 -6.53 -18.34 -10.93
N ASN A 62 -6.26 -17.09 -10.61
CA ASN A 62 -4.92 -16.52 -10.55
C ASN A 62 -4.76 -15.65 -9.32
N LYS A 63 -3.56 -15.66 -8.74
CA LYS A 63 -3.16 -14.64 -7.77
C LYS A 63 -2.88 -13.34 -8.53
N ILE A 64 -3.80 -12.39 -8.51
CA ILE A 64 -3.65 -11.07 -9.11
C ILE A 64 -3.19 -10.10 -8.02
N ASP A 65 -2.09 -9.38 -8.28
CA ASP A 65 -1.53 -8.41 -7.33
C ASP A 65 -2.11 -6.99 -7.52
N LEU A 66 -2.48 -6.66 -8.77
CA LEU A 66 -3.03 -5.36 -9.13
C LEU A 66 -4.09 -5.49 -10.21
N VAL A 67 -5.22 -4.82 -10.02
CA VAL A 67 -6.26 -4.63 -11.04
C VAL A 67 -6.28 -3.16 -11.45
N ILE A 68 -6.35 -2.91 -12.75
CA ILE A 68 -6.56 -1.58 -13.34
C ILE A 68 -7.87 -1.67 -14.12
N SER A 69 -8.93 -1.02 -13.64
CA SER A 69 -10.29 -1.19 -14.17
C SER A 69 -10.88 0.11 -14.64
N ASP A 70 -11.49 0.09 -15.83
CA ASP A 70 -12.44 1.15 -16.21
C ASP A 70 -13.67 1.12 -15.30
N ILE A 71 -14.34 2.27 -15.17
CA ILE A 71 -15.61 2.37 -14.41
C ILE A 71 -16.77 1.90 -15.26
N ARG A 72 -16.81 2.35 -16.52
CA ARG A 72 -18.00 2.15 -17.37
C ARG A 72 -17.89 0.90 -18.22
N MET A 73 -18.32 -0.20 -17.66
CA MET A 73 -18.38 -1.48 -18.37
C MET A 73 -19.79 -2.08 -18.27
N PRO A 74 -20.20 -2.86 -19.28
CA PRO A 74 -21.46 -3.62 -19.23
C PRO A 74 -21.50 -4.60 -18.06
N ASP A 75 -22.68 -4.89 -17.55
CA ASP A 75 -23.00 -5.88 -16.51
C ASP A 75 -22.44 -5.54 -15.12
N ILE A 76 -21.13 -5.53 -14.96
CA ILE A 76 -20.44 -5.20 -13.71
C ILE A 76 -19.54 -3.99 -13.98
N ASN A 77 -19.95 -2.83 -13.44
CA ASN A 77 -19.13 -1.63 -13.53
C ASN A 77 -17.89 -1.72 -12.62
N GLY A 78 -16.87 -0.89 -12.90
CA GLY A 78 -15.60 -0.95 -12.19
C GLY A 78 -15.67 -0.65 -10.70
N LEU A 79 -16.64 0.16 -10.24
CA LEU A 79 -16.83 0.44 -8.81
C LEU A 79 -17.45 -0.77 -8.08
N ASP A 80 -18.35 -1.50 -8.74
CA ASP A 80 -18.93 -2.73 -8.18
C ASP A 80 -17.89 -3.87 -8.19
N LEU A 81 -17.07 -3.93 -9.25
CA LEU A 81 -15.92 -4.84 -9.30
C LEU A 81 -14.93 -4.55 -8.17
N LEU A 82 -14.59 -3.29 -7.92
CA LEU A 82 -13.73 -2.86 -6.80
C LEU A 82 -14.26 -3.37 -5.45
N VAL A 83 -15.56 -3.19 -5.17
CA VAL A 83 -16.17 -3.66 -3.91
C VAL A 83 -16.03 -5.17 -3.75
N LYS A 84 -16.29 -5.94 -4.82
CA LYS A 84 -16.15 -7.41 -4.82
C LYS A 84 -14.69 -7.81 -4.60
N ILE A 85 -13.75 -7.17 -5.29
CA ILE A 85 -12.32 -7.46 -5.12
C ILE A 85 -11.89 -7.19 -3.68
N LYS A 86 -12.27 -6.06 -3.09
CA LYS A 86 -11.88 -5.73 -1.72
C LYS A 86 -12.46 -6.68 -0.69
N LYS A 87 -13.65 -7.23 -0.95
CA LYS A 87 -14.29 -8.21 -0.08
C LYS A 87 -13.66 -9.61 -0.18
N GLU A 88 -13.39 -10.08 -1.41
CA GLU A 88 -12.98 -11.47 -1.67
C GLU A 88 -11.46 -11.64 -1.82
N TYR A 89 -10.77 -10.58 -2.25
CA TYR A 89 -9.33 -10.54 -2.52
C TYR A 89 -8.68 -9.28 -1.89
N PRO A 90 -8.68 -9.13 -0.57
CA PRO A 90 -8.28 -7.88 0.12
C PRO A 90 -6.84 -7.44 -0.18
N GLU A 91 -5.95 -8.39 -0.47
CA GLU A 91 -4.55 -8.10 -0.83
C GLU A 91 -4.38 -7.56 -2.26
N THR A 92 -5.38 -7.76 -3.12
CA THR A 92 -5.34 -7.26 -4.50
C THR A 92 -5.54 -5.74 -4.49
N LYS A 93 -4.56 -5.04 -5.04
CA LYS A 93 -4.61 -3.59 -5.22
C LYS A 93 -5.50 -3.24 -6.40
N VAL A 94 -6.17 -2.07 -6.35
CA VAL A 94 -7.06 -1.64 -7.43
C VAL A 94 -6.79 -0.19 -7.78
N ILE A 95 -6.65 0.07 -9.08
CA ILE A 95 -6.64 1.40 -9.71
C ILE A 95 -7.93 1.51 -10.51
N ILE A 96 -8.59 2.65 -10.44
CA ILE A 96 -9.75 2.97 -11.27
C ILE A 96 -9.33 3.93 -12.38
N MET A 97 -9.68 3.59 -13.62
CA MET A 97 -9.57 4.47 -14.79
C MET A 97 -10.96 4.99 -15.16
N THR A 98 -11.04 6.20 -15.69
CA THR A 98 -12.32 6.76 -16.17
C THR A 98 -12.14 7.88 -17.19
N ALA A 99 -13.06 7.98 -18.13
CA ALA A 99 -13.16 9.12 -19.04
C ALA A 99 -13.92 10.32 -18.44
N TYR A 100 -14.51 10.17 -17.24
CA TYR A 100 -15.33 11.20 -16.61
C TYR A 100 -14.88 11.42 -15.18
N GLY A 101 -13.91 12.33 -15.02
CA GLY A 101 -13.37 12.75 -13.73
C GLY A 101 -14.28 13.75 -13.04
N SER A 102 -15.31 13.29 -12.30
CA SER A 102 -15.93 14.16 -11.31
C SER A 102 -15.31 13.93 -9.95
N SER A 103 -15.16 15.00 -9.15
CA SER A 103 -14.67 14.92 -7.77
C SER A 103 -15.47 13.91 -6.92
N ASP A 104 -16.75 13.72 -7.24
CA ASP A 104 -17.62 12.79 -6.50
C ASP A 104 -17.34 11.33 -6.84
N VAL A 105 -17.05 11.01 -8.10
CA VAL A 105 -16.65 9.65 -8.52
C VAL A 105 -15.28 9.29 -7.95
N GLN A 106 -14.35 10.25 -7.92
CA GLN A 106 -13.03 10.04 -7.30
C GLN A 106 -13.15 9.78 -5.80
N LYS A 107 -13.95 10.57 -5.08
CA LYS A 107 -14.22 10.36 -3.65
C LYS A 107 -14.85 8.98 -3.40
N GLU A 108 -15.81 8.58 -4.24
CA GLU A 108 -16.47 7.29 -4.11
C GLU A 108 -15.52 6.12 -4.37
N ALA A 109 -14.65 6.20 -5.39
CA ALA A 109 -13.63 5.19 -5.66
C ALA A 109 -12.65 5.04 -4.48
N ASN A 110 -12.19 6.17 -3.93
CA ASN A 110 -11.30 6.19 -2.77
C ASN A 110 -11.99 5.60 -1.53
N ARG A 111 -13.25 5.98 -1.26
CA ARG A 111 -14.05 5.44 -0.15
C ARG A 111 -14.24 3.93 -0.24
N ARG A 112 -14.34 3.37 -1.46
CA ARG A 112 -14.46 1.93 -1.71
C ARG A 112 -13.12 1.20 -1.72
N GLY A 113 -11.99 1.91 -1.50
CA GLY A 113 -10.67 1.33 -1.34
C GLY A 113 -9.85 1.25 -2.62
N SER A 114 -10.15 2.07 -3.64
CA SER A 114 -9.22 2.30 -4.75
C SER A 114 -7.97 3.00 -4.22
N LEU A 115 -6.78 2.55 -4.67
CA LEU A 115 -5.53 3.19 -4.29
C LEU A 115 -5.19 4.40 -5.17
N TYR A 116 -5.60 4.34 -6.44
CA TYR A 116 -5.39 5.40 -7.41
C TYR A 116 -6.62 5.56 -8.28
N TYR A 117 -6.78 6.79 -8.75
CA TYR A 117 -7.78 7.18 -9.72
C TYR A 117 -7.07 7.86 -10.88
N VAL A 118 -7.29 7.38 -12.10
CA VAL A 118 -6.63 7.87 -13.31
C VAL A 118 -7.68 8.32 -14.30
N GLU A 119 -7.58 9.57 -14.73
CA GLU A 119 -8.48 10.14 -15.73
C GLU A 119 -7.95 9.91 -17.14
N LYS A 120 -8.82 9.45 -18.04
CA LYS A 120 -8.53 9.33 -19.48
C LYS A 120 -8.74 10.71 -20.15
N PRO A 121 -7.84 11.13 -21.07
CA PRO A 121 -6.67 10.42 -21.56
C PRO A 121 -5.46 10.49 -20.64
N PHE A 122 -4.68 9.40 -20.58
CA PHE A 122 -3.46 9.30 -19.76
C PHE A 122 -2.27 8.82 -20.58
N GLU A 123 -1.08 9.12 -20.11
CA GLU A 123 0.14 8.57 -20.69
C GLU A 123 0.44 7.19 -20.10
N ILE A 124 0.79 6.22 -20.96
CA ILE A 124 1.16 4.87 -20.51
C ILE A 124 2.38 4.89 -19.58
N SER A 125 3.27 5.88 -19.74
CA SER A 125 4.41 6.10 -18.85
C SER A 125 3.99 6.34 -17.41
N ASP A 126 2.86 7.00 -17.17
CA ASP A 126 2.38 7.31 -15.82
C ASP A 126 1.71 6.09 -15.19
N ILE A 127 0.92 5.35 -15.97
CA ILE A 127 0.39 4.04 -15.53
C ILE A 127 1.55 3.09 -15.15
N ARG A 128 2.62 3.05 -15.95
CA ARG A 128 3.80 2.22 -15.67
C ARG A 128 4.47 2.61 -14.34
N LYS A 129 4.63 3.90 -14.06
CA LYS A 129 5.18 4.37 -12.78
C LYS A 129 4.31 3.91 -11.62
N ILE A 130 3.00 4.13 -11.71
CA ILE A 130 2.03 3.72 -10.67
C ILE A 130 2.09 2.20 -10.43
N ILE A 131 2.12 1.39 -11.50
CA ILE A 131 2.26 -0.07 -11.40
C ILE A 131 3.54 -0.41 -10.62
N ILE A 132 4.70 0.11 -11.04
CA ILE A 132 5.99 -0.17 -10.42
C ILE A 132 6.01 0.24 -8.93
N ASP A 133 5.43 1.38 -8.60
CA ASP A 133 5.33 1.87 -7.22
C ASP A 133 4.43 0.96 -6.36
N LEU A 134 3.33 0.47 -6.94
CA LEU A 134 2.38 -0.38 -6.23
C LEU A 134 2.86 -1.82 -6.06
N ILE A 135 3.38 -2.45 -7.13
CA ILE A 135 3.73 -3.88 -7.10
C ILE A 135 5.24 -4.12 -7.00
N GLY A 136 6.06 -3.08 -7.22
CA GLY A 136 7.50 -3.16 -7.08
C GLY A 136 7.90 -3.64 -5.68
N LYS A 137 9.01 -4.36 -5.58
CA LYS A 137 9.63 -4.63 -4.28
C LYS A 137 10.01 -3.27 -3.70
N LYS A 138 9.48 -2.94 -2.51
CA LYS A 138 9.93 -1.75 -1.78
C LYS A 138 11.45 -1.82 -1.69
N LYS A 139 12.16 -0.84 -2.24
CA LYS A 139 13.60 -0.73 -2.06
C LYS A 139 13.84 -0.49 -0.58
N GLY A 140 14.63 -1.32 0.05
CA GLY A 140 14.95 -1.20 1.47
C GLY A 140 15.53 -2.49 2.02
N PHE A 141 16.03 -2.41 3.22
CA PHE A 141 16.50 -3.57 3.96
C PHE A 141 15.33 -4.21 4.69
N GLN A 142 15.23 -5.52 4.65
CA GLN A 142 14.27 -6.31 5.44
C GLN A 142 15.06 -7.16 6.43
N GLY A 143 14.65 -7.12 7.69
CA GLY A 143 15.28 -7.90 8.76
C GLY A 143 14.45 -7.80 10.03
N LYS A 144 14.75 -8.68 11.01
CA LYS A 144 14.24 -8.54 12.37
C LYS A 144 15.30 -7.80 13.20
N VAL A 145 14.90 -6.72 13.84
CA VAL A 145 15.75 -5.97 14.76
C VAL A 145 15.19 -6.16 16.16
N PHE A 146 16.03 -6.61 17.07
CA PHE A 146 15.67 -6.79 18.48
C PHE A 146 16.26 -5.64 19.30
N GLY A 147 15.52 -5.18 20.32
CA GLY A 147 15.98 -4.14 21.25
C GLY A 147 15.74 -2.69 20.78
N LEU A 148 15.01 -2.48 19.67
CA LEU A 148 14.50 -1.14 19.34
C LEU A 148 13.28 -0.82 20.21
N GLN A 149 13.28 0.38 20.78
CA GLN A 149 12.11 0.94 21.44
C GLN A 149 11.24 1.71 20.42
N LEU A 150 9.99 1.97 20.75
CA LEU A 150 9.08 2.77 19.91
C LEU A 150 9.65 4.17 19.63
N THR A 151 10.31 4.76 20.62
CA THR A 151 11.02 6.05 20.51
C THR A 151 12.05 6.03 19.39
N ASP A 152 12.84 4.95 19.27
CA ASP A 152 13.88 4.84 18.23
C ASP A 152 13.26 4.79 16.83
N ILE A 153 12.17 4.01 16.70
CA ILE A 153 11.45 3.85 15.42
C ILE A 153 10.88 5.20 14.97
N ILE A 154 10.23 5.92 15.87
CA ILE A 154 9.63 7.23 15.58
C ILE A 154 10.72 8.25 15.25
N GLN A 155 11.74 8.36 16.10
CA GLN A 155 12.84 9.30 15.92
C GLN A 155 13.55 9.10 14.58
N MET A 156 13.82 7.86 14.18
CA MET A 156 14.46 7.53 12.91
C MET A 156 13.61 8.00 11.72
N ASN A 157 12.28 7.82 11.78
CA ASN A 157 11.38 8.27 10.72
C ASN A 157 11.24 9.79 10.68
N CYS A 158 11.18 10.47 11.84
CA CYS A 158 11.16 11.93 11.93
C CYS A 158 12.44 12.54 11.35
N LEU A 159 13.62 12.07 11.78
CA LEU A 159 14.92 12.56 11.28
C LEU A 159 15.11 12.31 9.79
N SER A 160 14.57 11.24 9.24
CA SER A 160 14.61 10.94 7.81
C SER A 160 13.65 11.79 6.98
N ARG A 161 12.83 12.64 7.62
CA ARG A 161 11.82 13.52 7.00
C ARG A 161 10.90 12.80 6.01
N VAL A 162 10.54 11.56 6.36
CA VAL A 162 9.64 10.78 5.50
C VAL A 162 8.17 11.09 5.77
N THR A 163 7.37 11.05 4.71
CA THR A 163 5.91 11.00 4.83
C THR A 163 5.50 9.54 4.87
N THR A 164 4.91 9.10 5.98
CA THR A 164 4.58 7.68 6.21
C THR A 164 3.46 7.50 7.23
N ALA A 165 2.78 6.37 7.17
CA ALA A 165 1.96 5.87 8.27
C ALA A 165 2.68 4.70 8.95
N LEU A 166 3.04 4.87 10.21
CA LEU A 166 3.60 3.83 11.08
C LEU A 166 2.45 3.10 11.75
N THR A 167 2.23 1.87 11.37
CA THR A 167 1.23 0.99 12.00
C THR A 167 1.92 0.13 13.03
N PHE A 168 1.44 0.17 14.26
CA PHE A 168 1.88 -0.66 15.38
C PHE A 168 0.77 -1.64 15.74
N THR A 169 1.15 -2.86 16.11
CA THR A 169 0.19 -3.90 16.53
C THR A 169 0.71 -4.56 17.80
N LYS A 170 -0.12 -4.59 18.84
CA LYS A 170 0.11 -5.30 20.08
C LYS A 170 -1.10 -6.16 20.39
N ASP A 171 -0.93 -7.49 20.42
CA ASP A 171 -2.02 -8.44 20.59
C ASP A 171 -3.15 -8.22 19.56
N SER A 172 -4.32 -7.79 20.00
CA SER A 172 -5.47 -7.44 19.16
C SER A 172 -5.63 -5.91 18.94
N GLU A 173 -4.82 -5.09 19.61
CA GLU A 173 -4.86 -3.64 19.46
C GLU A 173 -4.01 -3.19 18.27
N LYS A 174 -4.51 -2.18 17.56
CA LYS A 174 -3.82 -1.54 16.45
C LYS A 174 -3.77 -0.04 16.66
N GLY A 175 -2.57 0.53 16.50
CA GLY A 175 -2.36 1.97 16.50
C GLY A 175 -1.66 2.42 15.23
N VAL A 176 -1.95 3.63 14.78
CA VAL A 176 -1.29 4.24 13.61
C VAL A 176 -0.81 5.64 13.99
N ILE A 177 0.44 5.94 13.64
CA ILE A 177 1.01 7.28 13.76
C ILE A 177 1.36 7.76 12.36
N TYR A 178 0.85 8.92 11.98
CA TYR A 178 1.07 9.54 10.67
C TYR A 178 2.12 10.63 10.78
N LEU A 179 3.12 10.52 9.91
CA LEU A 179 4.16 11.53 9.73
C LEU A 179 4.01 12.21 8.37
N ASN A 180 4.19 13.52 8.34
CA ASN A 180 4.30 14.30 7.12
C ASN A 180 5.62 15.07 7.14
N GLU A 181 6.51 14.78 6.18
CA GLU A 181 7.86 15.38 6.10
C GLU A 181 8.66 15.32 7.43
N GLY A 182 8.44 14.24 8.19
CA GLY A 182 9.08 14.00 9.48
C GLY A 182 8.35 14.55 10.70
N GLU A 183 7.29 15.35 10.53
CA GLU A 183 6.46 15.84 11.63
C GLU A 183 5.30 14.88 11.92
N ILE A 184 5.01 14.64 13.20
CA ILE A 184 3.87 13.83 13.61
C ILE A 184 2.61 14.69 13.51
N VAL A 185 1.72 14.36 12.57
CA VAL A 185 0.53 15.17 12.27
C VAL A 185 -0.76 14.57 12.82
N HIS A 186 -0.80 13.26 13.03
CA HIS A 186 -1.98 12.58 13.56
C HIS A 186 -1.60 11.21 14.16
N ALA A 187 -2.42 10.73 15.10
CA ALA A 187 -2.36 9.35 15.58
C ALA A 187 -3.77 8.84 15.88
N GLU A 188 -3.94 7.53 15.77
CA GLU A 188 -5.19 6.84 16.09
C GLU A 188 -4.93 5.47 16.74
N CYS A 189 -5.73 5.11 17.74
CA CYS A 189 -5.67 3.83 18.42
C CYS A 189 -7.06 3.43 18.95
N GLY A 190 -7.75 2.58 18.21
CA GLY A 190 -9.18 2.29 18.46
C GLY A 190 -10.03 3.55 18.26
N GLU A 191 -10.76 3.96 19.28
CA GLU A 191 -11.59 5.19 19.25
C GLU A 191 -10.81 6.45 19.65
N VAL A 192 -9.59 6.30 20.17
CA VAL A 192 -8.75 7.42 20.61
C VAL A 192 -7.98 8.00 19.45
N GLN A 193 -7.88 9.34 19.38
CA GLN A 193 -7.19 10.06 18.31
C GLN A 193 -6.28 11.17 18.86
N GLY A 194 -5.39 11.65 17.98
CA GLY A 194 -4.50 12.77 18.30
C GLY A 194 -3.42 12.42 19.32
N THR A 195 -3.10 13.38 20.17
CA THR A 195 -2.01 13.28 21.16
C THR A 195 -2.23 12.14 22.15
N ASP A 196 -3.48 11.89 22.55
CA ASP A 196 -3.80 10.80 23.50
C ASP A 196 -3.58 9.42 22.87
N ALA A 197 -3.93 9.25 21.58
CA ALA A 197 -3.62 8.03 20.84
C ALA A 197 -2.11 7.83 20.70
N PHE A 198 -1.36 8.90 20.45
CA PHE A 198 0.09 8.85 20.39
C PHE A 198 0.67 8.33 21.70
N TYR A 199 0.30 8.91 22.84
CA TYR A 199 0.81 8.45 24.15
C TYR A 199 0.38 7.03 24.49
N LYS A 200 -0.86 6.64 24.13
CA LYS A 200 -1.32 5.26 24.30
C LYS A 200 -0.44 4.28 23.53
N ILE A 201 -0.10 4.58 22.28
CA ILE A 201 0.80 3.72 21.48
C ILE A 201 2.20 3.71 22.09
N MET A 202 2.72 4.88 22.52
CA MET A 202 4.05 4.99 23.12
C MET A 202 4.20 4.23 24.45
N SER A 203 3.12 3.92 25.15
CA SER A 203 3.14 3.10 26.36
C SER A 203 3.32 1.59 26.10
N TRP A 204 3.28 1.15 24.85
CA TRP A 204 3.45 -0.26 24.52
C TRP A 204 4.92 -0.68 24.64
N GLN A 205 5.18 -1.77 25.35
CA GLN A 205 6.52 -2.30 25.62
C GLN A 205 6.97 -3.31 24.57
N GLU A 206 6.02 -3.88 23.82
CA GLU A 206 6.26 -4.90 22.79
C GLU A 206 5.20 -4.82 21.70
N GLY A 207 5.48 -5.40 20.55
CA GLY A 207 4.58 -5.44 19.39
C GLY A 207 5.33 -5.54 18.08
N GLU A 208 4.58 -5.44 17.01
CA GLU A 208 5.11 -5.38 15.65
C GLU A 208 4.82 -4.01 15.04
N PHE A 209 5.67 -3.59 14.10
CA PHE A 209 5.41 -2.37 13.35
C PHE A 209 5.62 -2.53 11.85
N ILE A 210 4.88 -1.73 11.09
CA ILE A 210 5.01 -1.62 9.63
C ILE A 210 5.05 -0.13 9.27
N SER A 211 6.04 0.27 8.46
CA SER A 211 6.13 1.60 7.89
C SER A 211 5.57 1.61 6.47
N ASN A 212 4.54 2.39 6.22
CA ASN A 212 3.90 2.56 4.92
C ASN A 212 4.26 3.93 4.34
N ILE A 213 5.40 4.00 3.64
CA ILE A 213 5.92 5.24 3.06
C ILE A 213 4.96 5.77 1.99
N GLY A 214 4.77 7.10 1.97
CA GLY A 214 3.91 7.81 1.02
C GLY A 214 2.43 7.87 1.42
N ILE A 215 2.05 7.29 2.56
CA ILE A 215 0.69 7.43 3.09
C ILE A 215 0.59 8.76 3.84
N VAL A 216 -0.30 9.62 3.35
CA VAL A 216 -0.61 10.92 3.95
C VAL A 216 -1.76 10.77 4.94
N SER A 217 -1.69 11.48 6.06
CA SER A 217 -2.77 11.49 7.04
C SER A 217 -4.04 12.16 6.48
N PRO A 218 -5.23 11.59 6.73
CA PRO A 218 -6.50 12.25 6.40
C PRO A 218 -6.83 13.45 7.30
N LEU A 219 -6.18 13.53 8.46
CA LEU A 219 -6.42 14.54 9.50
C LEU A 219 -5.11 15.14 10.00
N GLN A 220 -5.19 16.34 10.56
CA GLN A 220 -4.12 16.95 11.33
C GLN A 220 -4.66 17.32 12.70
N THR A 221 -4.33 16.53 13.71
CA THR A 221 -4.80 16.70 15.09
C THR A 221 -3.67 16.95 16.08
N ILE A 222 -2.43 16.81 15.63
CA ILE A 222 -1.22 17.04 16.42
C ILE A 222 -0.47 18.22 15.80
N HIS A 223 -0.09 19.19 16.64
CA HIS A 223 0.58 20.43 16.23
C HIS A 223 1.88 20.68 17.01
N GLN A 224 2.19 19.83 17.99
CA GLN A 224 3.45 19.89 18.72
C GLN A 224 4.58 19.27 17.87
N SER A 225 5.82 19.73 18.09
CA SER A 225 6.98 19.09 17.47
C SER A 225 7.15 17.66 17.98
N TRP A 226 7.70 16.81 17.13
CA TRP A 226 7.92 15.40 17.50
C TRP A 226 8.88 15.24 18.68
N GLU A 227 9.86 16.13 18.87
CA GLU A 227 10.76 16.12 20.02
C GLU A 227 10.01 16.34 21.33
N HIS A 228 9.09 17.32 21.34
CA HIS A 228 8.28 17.60 22.51
C HIS A 228 7.38 16.40 22.87
N LEU A 229 6.75 15.78 21.88
CA LEU A 229 5.91 14.60 22.06
C LEU A 229 6.69 13.42 22.65
N LEU A 230 7.92 13.16 22.16
CA LEU A 230 8.75 12.08 22.66
C LEU A 230 9.22 12.33 24.11
N VAL A 231 9.63 13.56 24.42
CA VAL A 231 10.02 13.92 25.80
C VAL A 231 8.85 13.76 26.77
N GLU A 232 7.65 14.19 26.39
CA GLU A 232 6.46 14.00 27.22
C GLU A 232 6.06 12.53 27.37
N ALA A 233 6.19 11.73 26.28
CA ALA A 233 5.93 10.29 26.33
C ALA A 233 6.86 9.58 27.32
N MET A 234 8.16 9.92 27.30
CA MET A 234 9.14 9.37 28.25
C MET A 234 8.79 9.75 29.69
N ARG A 235 8.45 11.01 29.93
CA ARG A 235 8.06 11.47 31.31
C ARG A 235 6.83 10.70 31.83
N LYS A 236 5.79 10.51 30.96
CA LYS A 236 4.60 9.75 31.34
C LYS A 236 4.90 8.27 31.64
N SER A 237 5.86 7.69 30.92
CA SER A 237 6.30 6.31 31.14
C SER A 237 7.03 6.16 32.50
N ASP A 238 7.81 7.17 32.91
CA ASP A 238 8.53 7.15 34.20
C ASP A 238 7.62 7.40 35.39
N ASP A 239 6.56 8.21 35.22
CA ASP A 239 5.59 8.54 36.28
C ASP A 239 4.58 7.41 36.56
N GLY A 240 4.64 6.29 35.82
CA GLY A 240 3.84 5.07 36.05
C GLY A 240 2.33 5.22 35.83
N VAL A 241 1.91 6.11 34.93
CA VAL A 241 0.50 6.33 34.56
C VAL A 241 0.22 5.73 33.18
#